data_3d9cd8a2336b6c35db8cf6830f563912
#
_entry.id   3d9cd8a2336b6c35db8cf6830f563912
#
_cell.length_a   1.000
_cell.length_b   1.000
_cell.length_c   1.000
_cell.angle_alpha   90.00
_cell.angle_beta   90.00
_cell.angle_gamma   90.00
#
_symmetry.space_group_name_H-M   'P 1'
#
loop_
_entity.id
_entity.type
_entity.pdbx_description
1 polymer ?
#
loop_
_entity_poly.entity_id
_entity_poly.type
_entity_poly.pdbx_seq_one_letter_code
_entity_poly.pdbx_strand_id
1 'polypeptide(L)'
;MKGIGNSCYALIFAGVLLLPGCGQAQPEPGSQQAAATAATPASTPTIDVDPPRPAQVGIGTYVTEGGWGRLIIDAPKGQELSKFSLDTENVDSGCTLSGQLDKSGNAVVYEGAEASQCSLVLKMEANGVAISTSTKEQCQAYCGSNGSFEGIYKRVSSSCATDAIEKARHDFKSFYDKKEYVEAKGVLAPIYQSCVPTMSLADEGTLRNDYALTLYKLKDKPGCLSALSKYKQDAARTDDQISEGMAPAVVDEYLTVIHAARTNIALCSR
;
A
#
# COMPACT_ATOMS: atom_id res chain seq x y z
N MET A 1 -5.68 -24.94 -50.21
CA MET A 1 -6.76 -25.94 -50.30
C MET A 1 -7.36 -26.15 -48.93
N LYS A 2 -8.61 -25.73 -48.77
CA LYS A 2 -9.73 -26.31 -47.99
C LYS A 2 -9.45 -26.62 -46.53
N GLY A 3 -10.22 -26.22 -45.51
CA GLY A 3 -11.60 -25.67 -45.41
C GLY A 3 -11.84 -25.43 -43.92
N ILE A 4 -12.46 -24.38 -43.55
CA ILE A 4 -13.79 -24.10 -43.06
C ILE A 4 -14.33 -25.08 -42.00
N GLY A 5 -14.68 -24.54 -40.84
CA GLY A 5 -15.43 -25.18 -39.78
C GLY A 5 -15.93 -24.18 -38.72
N ASN A 6 -16.98 -23.44 -39.07
CA ASN A 6 -17.85 -22.70 -38.13
C ASN A 6 -18.61 -23.67 -37.22
N SER A 7 -18.79 -23.32 -35.97
CA SER A 7 -20.01 -23.69 -35.23
C SER A 7 -20.32 -22.67 -34.14
N CYS A 8 -21.32 -21.87 -34.40
CA CYS A 8 -22.10 -21.12 -33.43
C CYS A 8 -22.96 -22.08 -32.60
N TYR A 9 -23.05 -21.88 -31.30
CA TYR A 9 -24.23 -22.28 -30.51
C TYR A 9 -24.65 -21.12 -29.61
N ALA A 10 -25.73 -20.50 -30.02
CA ALA A 10 -26.56 -19.64 -29.21
C ALA A 10 -27.57 -20.50 -28.46
N LEU A 11 -27.76 -20.27 -27.18
CA LEU A 11 -28.98 -20.72 -26.48
C LEU A 11 -29.50 -19.56 -25.62
N ILE A 12 -30.65 -19.09 -26.10
CA ILE A 12 -31.55 -18.15 -25.47
C ILE A 12 -32.39 -18.93 -24.45
N PHE A 13 -32.56 -18.45 -23.24
CA PHE A 13 -33.67 -18.77 -22.39
C PHE A 13 -34.29 -17.49 -21.81
N ALA A 14 -35.44 -17.14 -22.37
CA ALA A 14 -36.38 -16.18 -21.83
C ALA A 14 -37.25 -16.90 -20.79
N GLY A 15 -37.46 -16.27 -19.64
CA GLY A 15 -38.41 -16.72 -18.63
C GLY A 15 -39.08 -15.51 -17.98
N VAL A 16 -40.18 -15.10 -18.55
CA VAL A 16 -41.14 -14.11 -18.00
C VAL A 16 -42.06 -14.83 -17.02
N LEU A 17 -42.23 -14.28 -15.82
CA LEU A 17 -43.37 -14.60 -14.95
C LEU A 17 -43.89 -13.32 -14.29
N LEU A 18 -45.03 -12.90 -14.80
CA LEU A 18 -45.92 -11.90 -14.24
C LEU A 18 -46.83 -12.56 -13.19
N LEU A 19 -47.06 -11.91 -12.07
CA LEU A 19 -48.27 -12.09 -11.27
C LEU A 19 -48.76 -10.77 -10.69
N PRO A 20 -50.05 -10.45 -10.80
CA PRO A 20 -50.69 -9.28 -10.21
C PRO A 20 -51.38 -9.63 -8.90
N GLY A 21 -51.52 -8.68 -8.00
CA GLY A 21 -52.31 -8.79 -6.78
C GLY A 21 -52.81 -7.44 -6.32
N CYS A 22 -54.02 -7.06 -6.77
CA CYS A 22 -54.83 -5.97 -6.27
C CYS A 22 -55.39 -6.28 -4.89
N GLY A 23 -55.53 -5.26 -4.03
CA GLY A 23 -56.27 -5.33 -2.79
C GLY A 23 -56.49 -3.93 -2.20
N GLN A 24 -57.53 -3.23 -2.73
CA GLN A 24 -58.12 -2.03 -2.10
C GLN A 24 -59.05 -2.44 -0.99
N ALA A 25 -59.03 -1.69 0.14
CA ALA A 25 -60.20 -1.46 0.97
C ALA A 25 -59.97 -0.23 1.84
N GLN A 26 -60.72 0.79 1.55
CA GLN A 26 -61.05 1.92 2.43
C GLN A 26 -62.38 1.62 3.13
N PRO A 27 -62.59 2.03 4.38
CA PRO A 27 -63.63 3.05 4.61
C PRO A 27 -63.25 4.13 5.64
N GLU A 28 -63.62 5.36 5.35
CA GLU A 28 -63.97 6.45 6.27
C GLU A 28 -65.38 6.26 6.84
N PRO A 29 -65.95 7.18 7.74
CA PRO A 29 -65.37 8.29 8.53
C PRO A 29 -65.80 8.28 10.02
N GLY A 30 -65.07 9.02 10.83
CA GLY A 30 -65.52 9.32 12.20
C GLY A 30 -64.99 10.64 12.69
N SER A 31 -65.78 11.70 12.52
CA SER A 31 -65.54 13.00 13.07
C SER A 31 -65.56 13.01 14.63
N GLN A 32 -64.49 13.44 15.25
CA GLN A 32 -64.54 14.04 16.60
C GLN A 32 -63.58 15.20 16.70
N GLN A 33 -64.20 16.37 16.80
CA GLN A 33 -63.62 17.65 17.03
C GLN A 33 -63.19 17.71 18.49
N ALA A 34 -61.93 17.87 18.79
CA ALA A 34 -61.38 18.16 20.12
C ALA A 34 -60.41 19.33 20.04
N ALA A 35 -60.58 20.21 20.98
CA ALA A 35 -60.08 21.57 21.11
C ALA A 35 -58.57 21.71 20.92
N ALA A 36 -58.15 22.73 20.14
CA ALA A 36 -56.80 23.18 19.98
C ALA A 36 -56.29 23.81 21.30
N THR A 37 -55.38 23.12 21.99
CA THR A 37 -54.49 23.78 22.95
C THR A 37 -53.20 24.13 22.25
N ALA A 38 -52.92 25.43 22.14
CA ALA A 38 -51.71 25.98 21.56
C ALA A 38 -50.50 25.53 22.40
N ALA A 39 -49.74 24.60 21.84
CA ALA A 39 -48.43 24.23 22.36
C ALA A 39 -47.38 25.16 21.78
N THR A 40 -46.69 25.88 22.67
CA THR A 40 -45.50 26.68 22.37
C THR A 40 -44.44 25.80 21.66
N PRO A 41 -43.85 26.23 20.53
CA PRO A 41 -42.81 25.44 19.88
C PRO A 41 -41.59 25.35 20.80
N ALA A 42 -41.28 24.17 21.25
CA ALA A 42 -40.03 23.88 21.93
C ALA A 42 -38.87 24.10 20.93
N SER A 43 -37.98 25.02 21.26
CA SER A 43 -36.74 25.26 20.53
C SER A 43 -35.93 23.99 20.52
N THR A 44 -35.79 23.38 19.34
CA THR A 44 -34.89 22.22 19.13
C THR A 44 -33.47 22.73 19.41
N PRO A 45 -32.68 22.09 20.30
CA PRO A 45 -31.28 22.43 20.47
C PRO A 45 -30.56 22.17 19.16
N THR A 46 -30.05 23.20 18.54
CA THR A 46 -29.08 23.08 17.44
C THR A 46 -27.84 22.49 18.06
N ILE A 47 -27.58 21.22 17.78
CA ILE A 47 -26.29 20.60 18.06
C ILE A 47 -25.33 21.25 17.04
N ASP A 48 -24.50 22.19 17.48
CA ASP A 48 -23.34 22.62 16.75
C ASP A 48 -22.42 21.41 16.61
N VAL A 49 -22.55 20.70 15.48
CA VAL A 49 -21.59 19.66 15.11
C VAL A 49 -20.36 20.42 14.61
N ASP A 50 -19.38 20.55 15.50
CA ASP A 50 -18.04 21.00 15.08
C ASP A 50 -17.64 20.24 13.81
N PRO A 51 -17.16 20.93 12.76
CA PRO A 51 -16.68 20.23 11.57
C PRO A 51 -15.61 19.23 12.01
N PRO A 52 -15.61 18.01 11.45
CA PRO A 52 -14.66 16.99 11.85
C PRO A 52 -13.24 17.54 11.73
N ARG A 53 -12.53 17.62 12.86
CA ARG A 53 -11.13 18.09 12.88
C ARG A 53 -10.33 17.20 11.96
N PRO A 54 -9.56 17.77 11.02
CA PRO A 54 -8.73 16.96 10.13
C PRO A 54 -7.88 15.99 10.95
N ALA A 55 -7.86 14.73 10.54
CA ALA A 55 -7.10 13.71 11.25
C ALA A 55 -5.62 14.12 11.26
N GLN A 56 -5.01 14.17 12.44
CA GLN A 56 -3.60 14.53 12.59
C GLN A 56 -2.73 13.39 12.10
N VAL A 57 -1.62 13.74 11.43
CA VAL A 57 -0.61 12.76 11.05
C VAL A 57 0.02 12.18 12.31
N GLY A 58 -0.09 10.87 12.49
CA GLY A 58 0.33 10.19 13.71
C GLY A 58 1.82 9.85 13.69
N ILE A 59 2.37 9.59 14.86
CA ILE A 59 3.72 9.05 15.06
C ILE A 59 3.83 7.69 14.39
N GLY A 60 4.96 7.40 13.75
CA GLY A 60 5.26 6.09 13.15
C GLY A 60 6.04 6.19 11.85
N THR A 61 6.18 5.04 11.21
CA THR A 61 6.84 4.90 9.92
C THR A 61 5.80 4.78 8.81
N TYR A 62 6.02 5.51 7.75
CA TYR A 62 5.19 5.51 6.55
C TYR A 62 6.09 5.27 5.33
N VAL A 63 5.65 4.45 4.39
CA VAL A 63 6.42 4.06 3.21
C VAL A 63 5.55 4.14 1.97
N THR A 64 6.12 4.60 0.88
CA THR A 64 5.42 4.65 -0.41
C THR A 64 5.13 3.24 -0.93
N GLU A 65 4.16 3.13 -1.82
CA GLU A 65 4.00 1.92 -2.61
C GLU A 65 5.27 1.68 -3.44
N GLY A 66 5.77 0.43 -3.42
CA GLY A 66 7.05 0.11 -4.05
C GLY A 66 8.28 0.55 -3.28
N GLY A 67 8.14 1.10 -2.08
CA GLY A 67 9.25 1.30 -1.13
C GLY A 67 10.24 2.42 -1.43
N TRP A 68 9.97 3.24 -2.47
CA TRP A 68 10.92 4.28 -2.92
C TRP A 68 11.03 5.49 -1.99
N GLY A 69 10.12 5.67 -1.04
CA GLY A 69 10.12 6.77 -0.08
C GLY A 69 9.73 6.31 1.31
N ARG A 70 10.39 6.85 2.32
CA ARG A 70 10.19 6.56 3.74
C ARG A 70 10.08 7.85 4.54
N LEU A 71 8.98 7.99 5.28
CA LEU A 71 8.75 9.04 6.25
C LEU A 71 8.71 8.42 7.66
N ILE A 72 9.49 8.96 8.57
CA ILE A 72 9.43 8.63 10.00
C ILE A 72 8.98 9.88 10.75
N ILE A 73 7.99 9.72 11.62
CA ILE A 73 7.53 10.77 12.53
C ILE A 73 7.75 10.29 13.96
N ASP A 74 8.62 10.98 14.66
CA ASP A 74 8.98 10.68 16.04
C ASP A 74 8.01 11.35 17.03
N ALA A 75 7.91 10.74 18.21
CA ALA A 75 7.17 11.32 19.31
C ALA A 75 7.78 12.66 19.73
N PRO A 76 6.95 13.68 19.97
CA PRO A 76 7.44 14.93 20.53
C PRO A 76 8.00 14.71 21.93
N LYS A 77 9.11 15.38 22.26
CA LYS A 77 9.67 15.38 23.61
C LYS A 77 9.06 16.54 24.42
N GLY A 78 8.15 16.20 25.33
CA GLY A 78 7.46 17.22 26.14
C GLY A 78 6.51 18.10 25.33
N GLN A 79 6.73 19.42 25.31
CA GLN A 79 5.93 20.39 24.55
C GLN A 79 6.50 20.72 23.17
N GLU A 80 7.59 20.06 22.78
CA GLU A 80 8.22 20.26 21.47
C GLU A 80 7.31 19.77 20.32
N LEU A 81 7.62 20.22 19.11
CA LEU A 81 7.01 19.72 17.88
C LEU A 81 7.53 18.29 17.59
N SER A 82 6.75 17.51 16.88
CA SER A 82 7.21 16.22 16.38
C SER A 82 8.39 16.42 15.41
N LYS A 83 9.39 15.54 15.47
CA LYS A 83 10.43 15.51 14.46
C LYS A 83 10.04 14.57 13.34
N PHE A 84 10.48 14.87 12.13
CA PHE A 84 10.35 13.96 11.00
C PHE A 84 11.69 13.78 10.29
N SER A 85 11.85 12.61 9.68
CA SER A 85 12.84 12.35 8.63
C SER A 85 12.14 11.76 7.43
N LEU A 86 12.54 12.19 6.26
CA LEU A 86 11.98 11.78 4.97
C LEU A 86 13.14 11.48 4.02
N ASP A 87 13.24 10.22 3.64
CA ASP A 87 14.24 9.73 2.70
C ASP A 87 13.54 9.12 1.50
N THR A 88 14.01 9.45 0.30
CA THR A 88 13.52 8.85 -0.94
C THR A 88 14.68 8.40 -1.80
N GLU A 89 14.50 7.28 -2.47
CA GLU A 89 15.45 6.72 -3.41
C GLU A 89 14.76 6.52 -4.75
N ASN A 90 15.25 7.19 -5.77
CA ASN A 90 14.92 6.92 -7.16
C ASN A 90 16.19 6.45 -7.87
N VAL A 91 16.02 5.88 -9.06
CA VAL A 91 17.09 5.28 -9.86
C VAL A 91 18.36 6.13 -9.99
N ASP A 92 18.21 7.45 -10.10
CA ASP A 92 19.33 8.38 -10.35
C ASP A 92 19.48 9.45 -9.27
N SER A 93 18.56 9.53 -8.31
CA SER A 93 18.57 10.58 -7.29
C SER A 93 17.58 10.30 -6.18
N GLY A 94 17.84 10.82 -5.00
CA GLY A 94 16.95 10.75 -3.85
C GLY A 94 16.82 12.11 -3.17
N CYS A 95 15.94 12.17 -2.18
CA CYS A 95 15.81 13.31 -1.29
C CYS A 95 16.07 12.86 0.14
N THR A 96 16.79 13.68 0.91
CA THR A 96 16.92 13.51 2.36
C THR A 96 16.52 14.80 3.05
N LEU A 97 15.42 14.78 3.77
CA LEU A 97 14.84 15.92 4.48
C LEU A 97 14.59 15.54 5.94
N SER A 98 14.92 16.45 6.84
CA SER A 98 14.56 16.31 8.24
C SER A 98 14.13 17.64 8.83
N GLY A 99 13.27 17.61 9.84
CA GLY A 99 12.74 18.84 10.40
C GLY A 99 11.71 18.62 11.49
N GLN A 100 10.86 19.61 11.65
CA GLN A 100 9.78 19.61 12.64
C GLN A 100 8.41 19.73 11.97
N LEU A 101 7.45 19.02 12.56
CA LEU A 101 6.08 18.91 12.12
C LEU A 101 5.13 19.47 13.19
N ASP A 102 4.27 20.40 12.82
CA ASP A 102 3.21 20.91 13.69
C ASP A 102 1.96 20.00 13.69
N LYS A 103 1.03 20.30 14.60
CA LYS A 103 -0.21 19.54 14.73
C LYS A 103 -1.16 19.69 13.54
N SER A 104 -0.93 20.68 12.69
CA SER A 104 -1.74 20.95 11.49
C SER A 104 -1.22 20.21 10.26
N GLY A 105 -0.06 19.55 10.36
CA GLY A 105 0.58 18.86 9.25
C GLY A 105 1.57 19.73 8.46
N ASN A 106 1.87 20.95 8.93
CA ASN A 106 2.92 21.75 8.29
C ASN A 106 4.28 21.33 8.85
N ALA A 107 5.22 21.09 7.96
CA ALA A 107 6.57 20.69 8.30
C ALA A 107 7.57 21.70 7.74
N VAL A 108 8.56 22.05 8.54
CA VAL A 108 9.68 22.89 8.16
C VAL A 108 10.94 22.07 8.19
N VAL A 109 11.69 22.08 7.09
CA VAL A 109 12.97 21.41 6.98
C VAL A 109 14.04 22.24 7.69
N TYR A 110 14.95 21.58 8.38
CA TYR A 110 16.09 22.23 9.05
C TYR A 110 17.38 21.75 8.40
N GLU A 111 18.26 22.71 8.10
CA GLU A 111 19.63 22.45 7.71
C GLU A 111 20.52 22.70 8.92
N GLY A 112 21.00 21.62 9.54
CA GLY A 112 21.68 21.72 10.82
C GLY A 112 20.75 22.22 11.94
N ALA A 113 21.02 23.42 12.50
CA ALA A 113 20.22 24.03 13.55
C ALA A 113 19.26 25.12 13.02
N GLU A 114 19.35 25.47 11.74
CA GLU A 114 18.60 26.58 11.16
C GLU A 114 17.44 26.08 10.29
N ALA A 115 16.28 26.77 10.39
CA ALA A 115 15.14 26.47 9.54
C ALA A 115 15.44 26.91 8.10
N SER A 116 15.19 26.01 7.15
CA SER A 116 15.29 26.33 5.74
C SER A 116 13.99 26.96 5.20
N GLN A 117 14.01 27.42 3.95
CA GLN A 117 12.80 27.87 3.26
C GLN A 117 11.99 26.71 2.66
N CYS A 118 12.48 25.46 2.76
CA CYS A 118 11.73 24.28 2.31
C CYS A 118 10.64 23.94 3.33
N SER A 119 9.41 23.97 2.89
CA SER A 119 8.22 23.68 3.70
C SER A 119 7.40 22.58 3.06
N LEU A 120 6.99 21.59 3.86
CA LEU A 120 6.16 20.48 3.44
C LEU A 120 4.78 20.58 4.07
N VAL A 121 3.78 20.04 3.39
CA VAL A 121 2.44 19.82 3.92
C VAL A 121 2.17 18.32 3.94
N LEU A 122 1.89 17.78 5.12
CA LEU A 122 1.54 16.40 5.37
C LEU A 122 0.05 16.33 5.67
N LYS A 123 -0.73 15.66 4.81
CA LYS A 123 -2.18 15.56 4.93
C LYS A 123 -2.61 14.11 5.04
N MET A 124 -3.45 13.80 6.03
CA MET A 124 -4.07 12.47 6.11
C MET A 124 -5.04 12.26 4.96
N GLU A 125 -4.85 11.19 4.24
CA GLU A 125 -5.73 10.70 3.17
C GLU A 125 -6.26 9.30 3.55
N ALA A 126 -7.26 8.81 2.82
CA ALA A 126 -7.85 7.50 3.10
C ALA A 126 -6.82 6.34 3.04
N ASN A 127 -5.78 6.49 2.22
CA ASN A 127 -4.78 5.44 1.96
C ASN A 127 -3.41 5.72 2.59
N GLY A 128 -3.27 6.79 3.40
CA GLY A 128 -1.99 7.14 4.03
C GLY A 128 -1.82 8.63 4.26
N VAL A 129 -0.58 9.09 4.24
CA VAL A 129 -0.20 10.51 4.34
C VAL A 129 0.24 11.00 2.98
N ALA A 130 -0.46 11.98 2.44
CA ALA A 130 -0.01 12.71 1.25
C ALA A 130 1.03 13.77 1.65
N ILE A 131 2.17 13.79 0.99
CA ILE A 131 3.20 14.80 1.16
C ILE A 131 3.25 15.67 -0.09
N SER A 132 3.24 16.99 0.11
CA SER A 132 3.36 17.99 -0.96
C SER A 132 4.16 19.19 -0.48
N THR A 133 4.56 20.05 -1.43
CA THR A 133 5.23 21.32 -1.12
C THR A 133 4.76 22.43 -2.06
N SER A 134 4.69 23.65 -1.53
CA SER A 134 4.56 24.87 -2.32
C SER A 134 5.90 25.57 -2.57
N THR A 135 6.98 25.06 -1.97
CA THR A 135 8.34 25.64 -2.04
C THR A 135 9.30 24.69 -2.78
N LYS A 136 8.90 24.25 -3.98
CA LYS A 136 9.65 23.24 -4.76
C LYS A 136 11.11 23.58 -4.98
N GLU A 137 11.38 24.82 -5.40
CA GLU A 137 12.74 25.28 -5.70
C GLU A 137 13.64 25.24 -4.46
N GLN A 138 13.10 25.65 -3.29
CA GLN A 138 13.83 25.63 -2.02
C GLN A 138 14.06 24.21 -1.53
N CYS A 139 13.11 23.31 -1.79
CA CYS A 139 13.23 21.90 -1.41
C CYS A 139 14.17 21.11 -2.32
N GLN A 140 14.43 21.60 -3.54
CA GLN A 140 15.31 20.92 -4.50
C GLN A 140 16.75 20.80 -3.99
N ALA A 141 17.20 21.68 -3.10
CA ALA A 141 18.52 21.61 -2.47
C ALA A 141 18.74 20.32 -1.64
N TYR A 142 17.64 19.67 -1.21
CA TYR A 142 17.66 18.43 -0.43
C TYR A 142 17.46 17.19 -1.28
N CYS A 143 17.36 17.37 -2.59
CA CYS A 143 17.12 16.31 -3.57
C CYS A 143 18.21 16.31 -4.63
N GLY A 144 18.54 15.15 -5.18
CA GLY A 144 19.27 15.09 -6.43
C GLY A 144 18.48 15.72 -7.60
N SER A 145 19.11 15.89 -8.74
CA SER A 145 18.58 16.65 -9.89
C SER A 145 17.17 16.23 -10.34
N ASN A 146 16.81 14.96 -10.17
CA ASN A 146 15.49 14.38 -10.51
C ASN A 146 14.77 13.81 -9.29
N GLY A 147 15.22 14.12 -8.08
CA GLY A 147 14.62 13.64 -6.85
C GLY A 147 13.23 14.22 -6.62
N SER A 148 12.33 13.40 -6.11
CA SER A 148 11.00 13.81 -5.67
C SER A 148 10.64 13.08 -4.37
N PHE A 149 9.92 13.77 -3.52
CA PHE A 149 9.37 13.21 -2.28
C PHE A 149 7.84 13.32 -2.23
N GLU A 150 7.23 13.98 -3.20
CA GLU A 150 5.77 14.17 -3.24
C GLU A 150 5.08 12.83 -3.56
N GLY A 151 4.09 12.48 -2.76
CA GLY A 151 3.35 11.24 -2.95
C GLY A 151 2.56 10.81 -1.72
N ILE A 152 2.00 9.60 -1.79
CA ILE A 152 1.24 8.98 -0.70
C ILE A 152 2.12 7.95 0.01
N TYR A 153 2.26 8.13 1.32
CA TYR A 153 3.03 7.29 2.22
C TYR A 153 2.08 6.51 3.12
N LYS A 154 2.08 5.20 2.98
CA LYS A 154 1.22 4.27 3.73
C LYS A 154 1.86 3.98 5.09
N ARG A 155 1.07 4.00 6.15
CA ARG A 155 1.56 3.61 7.46
C ARG A 155 1.91 2.12 7.46
N VAL A 156 3.12 1.78 7.90
CA VAL A 156 3.57 0.41 8.04
C VAL A 156 3.62 -0.01 9.50
N SER A 157 3.48 -1.32 9.75
CA SER A 157 3.69 -1.87 11.08
C SER A 157 5.18 -1.86 11.42
N SER A 158 5.51 -1.96 12.71
CA SER A 158 6.91 -2.06 13.15
C SER A 158 7.64 -3.28 12.57
N SER A 159 6.91 -4.34 12.21
CA SER A 159 7.48 -5.51 11.54
C SER A 159 7.93 -5.24 10.10
N CYS A 160 7.48 -4.14 9.49
CA CYS A 160 7.88 -3.70 8.15
C CYS A 160 8.91 -2.57 8.19
N ALA A 161 9.43 -2.22 9.36
CA ALA A 161 10.59 -1.35 9.47
C ALA A 161 11.84 -2.04 8.91
N THR A 162 12.78 -1.28 8.36
CA THR A 162 13.97 -1.83 7.68
C THR A 162 14.75 -2.78 8.56
N ASP A 163 15.05 -2.37 9.79
CA ASP A 163 15.76 -3.17 10.78
C ASP A 163 15.03 -4.49 11.13
N ALA A 164 13.69 -4.45 11.20
CA ALA A 164 12.88 -5.64 11.45
C ALA A 164 12.90 -6.60 10.25
N ILE A 165 12.86 -6.07 9.02
CA ILE A 165 12.97 -6.89 7.79
C ILE A 165 14.37 -7.49 7.68
N GLU A 166 15.43 -6.71 7.91
CA GLU A 166 16.80 -7.19 7.89
C GLU A 166 17.03 -8.30 8.92
N LYS A 167 16.56 -8.09 10.16
CA LYS A 167 16.59 -9.11 11.20
C LYS A 167 15.87 -10.38 10.78
N ALA A 168 14.68 -10.26 10.23
CA ALA A 168 13.91 -11.42 9.79
C ALA A 168 14.60 -12.16 8.62
N ARG A 169 15.24 -11.47 7.70
CA ARG A 169 16.05 -12.10 6.63
C ARG A 169 17.27 -12.85 7.19
N HIS A 170 17.93 -12.28 8.18
CA HIS A 170 19.03 -12.95 8.87
C HIS A 170 18.55 -14.22 9.60
N ASP A 171 17.46 -14.12 10.35
CA ASP A 171 16.89 -15.26 11.08
C ASP A 171 16.41 -16.35 10.11
N PHE A 172 15.72 -15.94 9.03
CA PHE A 172 15.33 -16.84 7.95
C PHE A 172 16.51 -17.64 7.40
N LYS A 173 17.61 -16.94 7.03
CA LYS A 173 18.80 -17.60 6.52
C LYS A 173 19.36 -18.61 7.50
N SER A 174 19.40 -18.27 8.78
CA SER A 174 19.88 -19.16 9.85
C SER A 174 19.05 -20.43 9.96
N PHE A 175 17.71 -20.34 9.94
CA PHE A 175 16.82 -21.50 9.97
C PHE A 175 16.88 -22.31 8.68
N TYR A 176 16.92 -21.63 7.54
CA TYR A 176 16.94 -22.30 6.23
C TYR A 176 18.22 -23.14 6.05
N ASP A 177 19.39 -22.60 6.43
CA ASP A 177 20.68 -23.30 6.35
C ASP A 177 20.71 -24.55 7.25
N LYS A 178 20.02 -24.51 8.40
CA LYS A 178 19.83 -25.66 9.30
C LYS A 178 18.75 -26.64 8.83
N LYS A 179 18.05 -26.34 7.73
CA LYS A 179 16.91 -27.12 7.20
C LYS A 179 15.67 -27.09 8.13
N GLU A 180 15.59 -26.12 9.01
CA GLU A 180 14.45 -25.83 9.89
C GLU A 180 13.41 -25.02 9.09
N TYR A 181 12.77 -25.66 8.10
CA TYR A 181 11.95 -24.97 7.10
C TYR A 181 10.62 -24.45 7.66
N VAL A 182 10.11 -25.06 8.73
CA VAL A 182 8.88 -24.58 9.40
C VAL A 182 9.15 -23.25 10.08
N GLU A 183 10.26 -23.13 10.79
CA GLU A 183 10.74 -21.95 11.46
C GLU A 183 11.08 -20.85 10.43
N ALA A 184 11.79 -21.22 9.36
CA ALA A 184 12.10 -20.32 8.25
C ALA A 184 10.84 -19.71 7.62
N LYS A 185 9.80 -20.54 7.37
CA LYS A 185 8.49 -20.08 6.92
C LYS A 185 7.84 -19.13 7.93
N GLY A 186 7.91 -19.49 9.21
CA GLY A 186 7.32 -18.70 10.30
C GLY A 186 7.87 -17.28 10.38
N VAL A 187 9.16 -17.10 10.08
CA VAL A 187 9.82 -15.81 10.04
C VAL A 187 9.39 -14.97 8.82
N LEU A 188 9.31 -15.58 7.63
CA LEU A 188 8.99 -14.84 6.39
C LEU A 188 7.51 -14.57 6.21
N ALA A 189 6.61 -15.42 6.71
CA ALA A 189 5.17 -15.32 6.44
C ALA A 189 4.54 -13.98 6.87
N PRO A 190 4.81 -13.42 8.06
CA PRO A 190 4.26 -12.13 8.45
C PRO A 190 4.72 -10.99 7.54
N ILE A 191 5.99 -11.00 7.10
CA ILE A 191 6.56 -9.99 6.21
C ILE A 191 5.94 -10.12 4.81
N TYR A 192 5.84 -11.33 4.29
CA TYR A 192 5.21 -11.63 3.02
C TYR A 192 3.74 -11.15 2.98
N GLN A 193 3.00 -11.32 4.08
CA GLN A 193 1.59 -10.95 4.15
C GLN A 193 1.36 -9.45 4.32
N SER A 194 2.26 -8.75 5.02
CA SER A 194 1.99 -7.39 5.48
C SER A 194 2.86 -6.32 4.83
N CYS A 195 4.10 -6.65 4.41
CA CYS A 195 5.07 -5.63 4.02
C CYS A 195 5.28 -5.52 2.50
N VAL A 196 4.91 -6.53 1.74
CA VAL A 196 5.11 -6.60 0.28
C VAL A 196 4.69 -5.32 -0.47
N PRO A 197 3.54 -4.68 -0.21
CA PRO A 197 3.14 -3.49 -0.95
C PRO A 197 4.07 -2.28 -0.82
N THR A 198 4.91 -2.28 0.23
CA THR A 198 5.83 -1.19 0.56
C THR A 198 7.30 -1.59 0.43
N MET A 199 7.58 -2.69 -0.25
CA MET A 199 8.93 -3.14 -0.57
C MET A 199 9.37 -2.65 -1.95
N SER A 200 10.68 -2.47 -2.11
CA SER A 200 11.28 -2.32 -3.43
C SER A 200 11.01 -3.56 -4.29
N LEU A 201 11.12 -3.40 -5.59
CA LEU A 201 10.94 -4.50 -6.55
C LEU A 201 11.93 -5.65 -6.29
N ALA A 202 13.17 -5.32 -5.93
CA ALA A 202 14.21 -6.32 -5.61
C ALA A 202 13.94 -7.03 -4.29
N ASP A 203 13.55 -6.29 -3.24
CA ASP A 203 13.24 -6.87 -1.93
C ASP A 203 12.01 -7.76 -1.96
N GLU A 204 10.92 -7.29 -2.62
CA GLU A 204 9.73 -8.12 -2.83
C GLU A 204 10.10 -9.40 -3.59
N GLY A 205 10.92 -9.25 -4.65
CA GLY A 205 11.35 -10.38 -5.47
C GLY A 205 12.13 -11.41 -4.68
N THR A 206 13.10 -10.96 -3.90
CA THR A 206 13.90 -11.83 -3.03
C THR A 206 13.01 -12.53 -2.00
N LEU A 207 12.16 -11.78 -1.30
CA LEU A 207 11.24 -12.33 -0.31
C LEU A 207 10.32 -13.41 -0.90
N ARG A 208 9.73 -13.16 -2.08
CA ARG A 208 8.84 -14.11 -2.74
C ARG A 208 9.57 -15.39 -3.16
N ASN A 209 10.79 -15.26 -3.68
CA ASN A 209 11.60 -16.40 -4.07
C ASN A 209 12.02 -17.25 -2.86
N ASP A 210 12.46 -16.62 -1.78
CA ASP A 210 12.85 -17.31 -0.54
C ASP A 210 11.64 -18.02 0.10
N TYR A 211 10.50 -17.34 0.15
CA TYR A 211 9.27 -17.90 0.69
C TYR A 211 8.77 -19.09 -0.15
N ALA A 212 8.78 -18.94 -1.48
CA ALA A 212 8.40 -20.01 -2.40
C ALA A 212 9.30 -21.23 -2.26
N LEU A 213 10.63 -21.02 -2.21
CA LEU A 213 11.59 -22.12 -2.04
C LEU A 213 11.40 -22.83 -0.69
N THR A 214 11.08 -22.09 0.37
CA THR A 214 10.77 -22.68 1.68
C THR A 214 9.51 -23.53 1.62
N LEU A 215 8.44 -23.04 0.96
CA LEU A 215 7.21 -23.81 0.74
C LEU A 215 7.48 -25.09 -0.07
N TYR A 216 8.33 -25.02 -1.09
CA TYR A 216 8.78 -26.21 -1.84
C TYR A 216 9.46 -27.23 -0.93
N LYS A 217 10.37 -26.80 -0.04
CA LYS A 217 11.04 -27.71 0.94
C LYS A 217 10.04 -28.34 1.91
N LEU A 218 8.96 -27.65 2.23
CA LEU A 218 7.84 -28.17 3.03
C LEU A 218 6.84 -29.00 2.21
N LYS A 219 7.10 -29.22 0.92
CA LYS A 219 6.24 -29.97 -0.03
C LYS A 219 4.88 -29.28 -0.31
N ASP A 220 4.77 -28.00 -0.02
CA ASP A 220 3.62 -27.17 -0.36
C ASP A 220 3.81 -26.57 -1.78
N LYS A 221 3.63 -27.40 -2.81
CA LYS A 221 3.76 -26.97 -4.20
C LYS A 221 2.74 -25.91 -4.62
N PRO A 222 1.44 -26.00 -4.23
CA PRO A 222 0.48 -24.96 -4.54
C PRO A 222 0.85 -23.60 -3.93
N GLY A 223 1.27 -23.57 -2.66
CA GLY A 223 1.75 -22.37 -1.98
C GLY A 223 2.99 -21.78 -2.66
N CYS A 224 3.94 -22.64 -3.07
CA CYS A 224 5.14 -22.23 -3.81
C CYS A 224 4.79 -21.51 -5.12
N LEU A 225 3.93 -22.08 -5.94
CA LEU A 225 3.50 -21.46 -7.20
C LEU A 225 2.69 -20.16 -6.97
N SER A 226 1.88 -20.15 -5.92
CA SER A 226 1.11 -18.95 -5.53
C SER A 226 2.02 -17.79 -5.14
N ALA A 227 3.08 -18.04 -4.36
CA ALA A 227 4.04 -17.01 -3.96
C ALA A 227 4.74 -16.35 -5.17
N LEU A 228 4.95 -17.09 -6.26
CA LEU A 228 5.62 -16.66 -7.49
C LEU A 228 4.65 -16.21 -8.59
N SER A 229 3.34 -16.20 -8.34
CA SER A 229 2.31 -15.92 -9.36
C SER A 229 2.52 -14.58 -10.07
N LYS A 230 3.00 -13.55 -9.35
CA LYS A 230 3.35 -12.22 -9.89
C LYS A 230 4.37 -12.31 -11.02
N TYR A 231 5.34 -13.23 -10.92
CA TYR A 231 6.45 -13.35 -11.87
C TYR A 231 6.23 -14.36 -12.98
N LYS A 232 5.08 -15.05 -13.00
CA LYS A 232 4.81 -16.13 -13.94
C LYS A 232 4.90 -15.69 -15.40
N GLN A 233 4.41 -14.51 -15.71
CA GLN A 233 4.43 -13.97 -17.07
C GLN A 233 5.85 -13.64 -17.50
N ASP A 234 6.60 -12.91 -16.68
CA ASP A 234 7.97 -12.50 -17.00
C ASP A 234 8.94 -13.67 -16.98
N ALA A 235 8.71 -14.67 -16.12
CA ALA A 235 9.49 -15.91 -16.13
C ALA A 235 9.41 -16.67 -17.47
N ALA A 236 8.37 -16.46 -18.27
CA ALA A 236 8.22 -17.06 -19.61
C ALA A 236 8.82 -16.22 -20.74
N ARG A 237 9.27 -14.99 -20.48
CA ARG A 237 9.87 -14.07 -21.46
C ARG A 237 11.39 -14.24 -21.50
N THR A 238 12.04 -13.75 -22.57
CA THR A 238 13.50 -13.62 -22.62
C THR A 238 13.96 -12.42 -21.81
N ASP A 239 15.24 -12.35 -21.45
CA ASP A 239 15.81 -11.22 -20.72
C ASP A 239 15.71 -9.91 -21.51
N ASP A 240 15.94 -9.97 -22.84
CA ASP A 240 15.77 -8.81 -23.73
C ASP A 240 14.32 -8.28 -23.70
N GLN A 241 13.35 -9.19 -23.77
CA GLN A 241 11.93 -8.81 -23.71
C GLN A 241 11.52 -8.21 -22.35
N ILE A 242 12.18 -8.60 -21.27
CA ILE A 242 11.93 -8.05 -19.93
C ILE A 242 12.57 -6.66 -19.84
N SER A 243 13.79 -6.53 -20.35
CA SER A 243 14.56 -5.27 -20.29
C SER A 243 13.97 -4.17 -21.15
N GLU A 244 13.18 -4.53 -22.17
CA GLU A 244 12.53 -3.58 -23.05
C GLU A 244 11.57 -2.68 -22.29
N GLY A 245 11.84 -1.37 -22.28
CA GLY A 245 11.01 -0.37 -21.59
C GLY A 245 11.31 -0.20 -20.09
N MET A 246 12.30 -0.90 -19.53
CA MET A 246 12.78 -0.68 -18.17
C MET A 246 13.94 0.31 -18.14
N ALA A 247 14.05 1.07 -17.04
CA ALA A 247 15.20 1.91 -16.79
C ALA A 247 16.46 1.04 -16.55
N PRO A 248 17.62 1.32 -17.19
CA PRO A 248 18.81 0.48 -17.06
C PRO A 248 19.23 0.14 -15.64
N ALA A 249 19.10 1.09 -14.73
CA ALA A 249 19.53 0.90 -13.33
C ALA A 249 18.71 -0.13 -12.54
N VAL A 250 17.50 -0.51 -13.00
CA VAL A 250 16.67 -1.52 -12.32
C VAL A 250 16.63 -2.86 -13.05
N VAL A 251 17.14 -2.92 -14.29
CA VAL A 251 17.10 -4.12 -15.14
C VAL A 251 17.82 -5.29 -14.47
N ASP A 252 19.06 -5.10 -14.04
CA ASP A 252 19.89 -6.17 -13.51
C ASP A 252 19.31 -6.78 -12.23
N GLU A 253 18.79 -5.93 -11.34
CA GLU A 253 18.14 -6.38 -10.12
C GLU A 253 16.86 -7.18 -10.44
N TYR A 254 16.06 -6.68 -11.38
CA TYR A 254 14.82 -7.37 -11.76
C TYR A 254 15.11 -8.70 -12.47
N LEU A 255 16.07 -8.74 -13.38
CA LEU A 255 16.48 -9.98 -14.03
C LEU A 255 16.97 -11.01 -13.02
N THR A 256 17.70 -10.59 -11.98
CA THR A 256 18.11 -11.48 -10.88
C THR A 256 16.89 -12.10 -10.20
N VAL A 257 15.86 -11.30 -9.91
CA VAL A 257 14.59 -11.80 -9.36
C VAL A 257 13.91 -12.80 -10.28
N ILE A 258 13.85 -12.49 -11.58
CA ILE A 258 13.16 -13.35 -12.56
C ILE A 258 13.93 -14.66 -12.82
N HIS A 259 15.25 -14.64 -12.85
CA HIS A 259 16.05 -15.86 -12.98
C HIS A 259 15.83 -16.83 -11.80
N ALA A 260 15.77 -16.28 -10.58
CA ALA A 260 15.40 -17.07 -9.40
C ALA A 260 13.97 -17.61 -9.51
N ALA A 261 13.02 -16.75 -9.94
CA ALA A 261 11.63 -17.14 -10.10
C ALA A 261 11.44 -18.24 -11.15
N ARG A 262 12.12 -18.18 -12.31
CA ARG A 262 12.12 -19.25 -13.33
C ARG A 262 12.55 -20.58 -12.73
N THR A 263 13.66 -20.56 -11.99
CA THR A 263 14.21 -21.76 -11.33
C THR A 263 13.21 -22.33 -10.33
N ASN A 264 12.66 -21.48 -9.47
CA ASN A 264 11.74 -21.91 -8.42
C ASN A 264 10.39 -22.38 -8.98
N ILE A 265 9.83 -21.71 -10.00
CA ILE A 265 8.61 -22.15 -10.69
C ILE A 265 8.83 -23.55 -11.29
N ALA A 266 9.97 -23.79 -11.94
CA ALA A 266 10.30 -25.11 -12.49
C ALA A 266 10.42 -26.19 -11.41
N LEU A 267 10.98 -25.86 -10.24
CA LEU A 267 11.04 -26.79 -9.09
C LEU A 267 9.65 -27.09 -8.53
N CYS A 268 8.81 -26.07 -8.33
CA CYS A 268 7.47 -26.23 -7.74
C CYS A 268 6.50 -26.96 -8.67
N SER A 269 6.75 -26.95 -9.99
CA SER A 269 5.93 -27.63 -10.99
C SER A 269 6.22 -29.13 -11.13
N ARG A 270 7.35 -29.63 -10.60
CA ARG A 270 7.73 -31.05 -10.60
C ARG A 270 7.03 -31.79 -9.46
#